data_a7aab8524d639c3e04fd32303a1aa568
#
_entry.id   a7aab8524d639c3e04fd32303a1aa568
#
_cell.length_a   1.000
_cell.length_b   1.000
_cell.length_c   1.000
_cell.angle_alpha   90.00
_cell.angle_beta   90.00
_cell.angle_gamma   90.00
#
_symmetry.space_group_name_H-M   'P 1'
#
loop_
_entity.id
_entity.type
_entity.pdbx_description
1 polymer ?
#
loop_
_entity_poly.entity_id
_entity_poly.type
_entity_poly.pdbx_seq_one_letter_code
_entity_poly.pdbx_strand_id
1 'polypeptide(L)'
;IESKLQSFKKTVGYAATTEIKNGYSIKMFGEDMIFVLTQCDKEQVYSEWKTIHICCRMPDNQEHVKKLFENWWRKQAKSILIERVRYWYPIVEKYGVEMPKVSIRKMKTLWGSCSVAHQAVTFNFYLIKARMPYIDYVVLHELVHFLYPNHSKHFYAFLSNHMPDWKERKLVLDQDVVHGL
;
A
#
# COMPACT_ATOMS: atom_id res chain seq x y z
N ILE A 1 -24.10 9.69 3.34
CA ILE A 1 -23.14 8.56 3.26
C ILE A 1 -22.59 8.43 1.83
N GLU A 2 -23.44 8.55 0.79
CA GLU A 2 -23.01 8.50 -0.62
C GLU A 2 -22.13 9.67 -1.06
N SER A 3 -22.30 10.87 -0.52
CA SER A 3 -21.47 12.03 -0.87
C SER A 3 -20.02 11.91 -0.41
N LYS A 4 -19.75 11.22 0.73
CA LYS A 4 -18.38 10.93 1.21
C LYS A 4 -17.69 9.82 0.41
N LEU A 5 -18.45 8.83 -0.09
CA LEU A 5 -17.92 7.83 -1.02
C LEU A 5 -17.54 8.44 -2.39
N GLN A 6 -18.28 9.48 -2.84
CA GLN A 6 -17.96 10.17 -4.09
C GLN A 6 -16.71 11.04 -3.99
N SER A 7 -16.41 11.63 -2.83
CA SER A 7 -15.14 12.34 -2.61
C SER A 7 -13.95 11.37 -2.58
N PHE A 8 -14.14 10.18 -2.03
CA PHE A 8 -13.14 9.10 -2.02
C PHE A 8 -12.82 8.61 -3.45
N LYS A 9 -13.83 8.53 -4.33
CA LYS A 9 -13.67 8.11 -5.73
C LYS A 9 -12.79 9.04 -6.57
N LYS A 10 -12.59 10.29 -6.16
CA LYS A 10 -11.81 11.28 -6.93
C LYS A 10 -10.31 11.28 -6.65
N THR A 11 -9.83 10.69 -5.55
CA THR A 11 -8.52 11.04 -5.01
C THR A 11 -7.47 9.92 -4.99
N VAL A 12 -7.84 8.66 -4.83
CA VAL A 12 -6.87 7.55 -4.75
C VAL A 12 -6.20 7.24 -6.11
N GLY A 13 -6.74 7.75 -7.21
CA GLY A 13 -6.26 7.48 -8.55
C GLY A 13 -5.27 8.46 -9.15
N TYR A 14 -5.05 9.59 -8.50
CA TYR A 14 -4.15 10.64 -8.99
C TYR A 14 -2.90 10.79 -8.10
N ALA A 15 -2.24 9.69 -7.79
CA ALA A 15 -0.80 9.81 -7.68
C ALA A 15 -0.33 10.16 -9.09
N ALA A 16 -0.07 11.44 -9.33
CA ALA A 16 0.56 11.92 -10.54
C ALA A 16 1.63 10.91 -10.92
N THR A 17 1.72 10.57 -12.19
CA THR A 17 2.80 9.75 -12.72
C THR A 17 4.08 10.38 -12.22
N THR A 18 4.63 9.81 -11.13
CA THR A 18 5.87 10.33 -10.55
C THR A 18 6.90 10.21 -11.65
N GLU A 19 7.33 11.34 -12.19
CA GLU A 19 8.42 11.37 -13.14
C GLU A 19 9.64 10.81 -12.44
N ILE A 20 10.26 9.78 -13.01
CA ILE A 20 11.42 9.15 -12.39
C ILE A 20 12.66 9.77 -13.02
N LYS A 21 13.16 10.82 -12.39
CA LYS A 21 14.35 11.57 -12.79
C LYS A 21 15.29 11.76 -11.60
N ASN A 22 16.56 11.97 -11.86
CA ASN A 22 17.54 12.32 -10.83
C ASN A 22 17.06 13.51 -9.99
N GLY A 23 17.10 13.35 -8.67
CA GLY A 23 16.71 14.36 -7.70
C GLY A 23 15.19 14.47 -7.43
N TYR A 24 14.34 13.80 -8.21
CA TYR A 24 12.91 13.71 -7.89
C TYR A 24 12.69 12.71 -6.76
N SER A 25 11.61 12.85 -6.02
CA SER A 25 11.30 11.99 -4.89
C SER A 25 9.95 11.29 -5.01
N ILE A 26 9.85 10.19 -4.29
CA ILE A 26 8.60 9.49 -4.02
C ILE A 26 8.54 9.15 -2.53
N LYS A 27 7.34 9.18 -1.95
CA LYS A 27 7.18 8.70 -0.58
C LYS A 27 7.25 7.17 -0.52
N MET A 28 7.98 6.66 0.47
CA MET A 28 8.01 5.24 0.83
C MET A 28 8.01 5.14 2.35
N PHE A 29 7.03 4.45 2.92
CA PHE A 29 6.79 4.37 4.37
C PHE A 29 6.70 5.75 5.05
N GLY A 30 6.18 6.76 4.34
CA GLY A 30 6.03 8.13 4.80
C GLY A 30 7.27 9.01 4.68
N GLU A 31 8.41 8.45 4.26
CA GLU A 31 9.66 9.18 4.04
C GLU A 31 9.85 9.51 2.55
N ASP A 32 10.43 10.68 2.27
CA ASP A 32 10.78 11.06 0.91
C ASP A 32 12.04 10.32 0.47
N MET A 33 11.92 9.53 -0.60
CA MET A 33 13.01 8.77 -1.22
C MET A 33 13.41 9.44 -2.53
N ILE A 34 14.66 9.81 -2.67
CA ILE A 34 15.20 10.52 -3.84
C ILE A 34 15.63 9.50 -4.90
N PHE A 35 15.27 9.71 -6.15
CA PHE A 35 15.75 8.87 -7.26
C PHE A 35 17.17 9.25 -7.70
N VAL A 36 18.00 8.23 -7.87
CA VAL A 36 19.31 8.30 -8.51
C VAL A 36 19.34 7.29 -9.66
N LEU A 37 19.42 7.82 -10.88
CA LEU A 37 19.52 7.05 -12.12
C LEU A 37 20.97 6.97 -12.55
N THR A 38 21.45 5.76 -12.84
CA THR A 38 22.83 5.52 -13.28
C THR A 38 22.80 4.61 -14.50
N GLN A 39 23.62 4.92 -15.51
CA GLN A 39 23.82 4.02 -16.63
C GLN A 39 24.70 2.83 -16.23
N CYS A 40 24.27 1.63 -16.56
CA CYS A 40 24.99 0.40 -16.25
C CYS A 40 24.60 -0.76 -17.16
N ASP A 41 25.44 -1.78 -17.25
CA ASP A 41 25.16 -2.98 -18.04
C ASP A 41 24.24 -3.96 -17.32
N LYS A 42 24.33 -4.06 -15.99
CA LYS A 42 23.49 -4.92 -15.16
C LYS A 42 22.37 -4.13 -14.52
N GLU A 43 21.16 -4.32 -15.03
CA GLU A 43 19.98 -3.63 -14.53
C GLU A 43 19.62 -4.07 -13.12
N GLN A 44 19.45 -3.10 -12.21
CA GLN A 44 19.02 -3.33 -10.84
C GLN A 44 18.34 -2.10 -10.26
N VAL A 45 17.40 -2.32 -9.35
CA VAL A 45 16.79 -1.28 -8.54
C VAL A 45 16.90 -1.69 -7.07
N TYR A 46 17.39 -0.79 -6.24
CA TYR A 46 17.50 -1.00 -4.79
C TYR A 46 17.35 0.32 -4.04
N SER A 47 17.06 0.25 -2.75
CA SER A 47 17.03 1.42 -1.87
C SER A 47 18.14 1.34 -0.84
N GLU A 48 18.76 2.47 -0.59
CA GLU A 48 19.74 2.65 0.45
C GLU A 48 19.54 4.01 1.09
N TRP A 49 19.40 4.06 2.42
CA TRP A 49 19.05 5.28 3.15
C TRP A 49 17.75 5.89 2.57
N LYS A 50 17.79 7.18 2.23
CA LYS A 50 16.69 7.94 1.63
C LYS A 50 16.78 8.01 0.10
N THR A 51 17.38 7.01 -0.52
CA THR A 51 17.65 7.00 -1.97
C THR A 51 17.13 5.71 -2.60
N ILE A 52 16.52 5.84 -3.79
CA ILE A 52 16.19 4.72 -4.68
C ILE A 52 17.12 4.80 -5.88
N HIS A 53 18.03 3.84 -5.97
CA HIS A 53 18.97 3.70 -7.06
C HIS A 53 18.36 2.87 -8.18
N ILE A 54 18.34 3.44 -9.40
CA ILE A 54 17.90 2.76 -10.62
C ILE A 54 19.09 2.71 -11.57
N CYS A 55 19.74 1.56 -11.62
CA CYS A 55 20.84 1.28 -12.51
C CYS A 55 20.29 0.57 -13.75
N CYS A 56 20.41 1.15 -14.93
CA CYS A 56 19.84 0.61 -16.16
C CYS A 56 20.64 1.02 -17.41
N ARG A 57 20.43 0.28 -18.50
CA ARG A 57 21.13 0.53 -19.78
C ARG A 57 20.70 1.82 -20.46
N MET A 58 19.44 2.21 -20.28
CA MET A 58 18.81 3.35 -20.98
C MET A 58 18.13 4.28 -19.96
N PRO A 59 18.89 5.08 -19.18
CA PRO A 59 18.33 5.96 -18.14
C PRO A 59 17.46 7.09 -18.71
N ASP A 60 17.63 7.45 -19.97
CA ASP A 60 16.82 8.46 -20.67
C ASP A 60 15.48 7.91 -21.18
N ASN A 61 15.33 6.58 -21.25
CA ASN A 61 14.07 5.94 -21.65
C ASN A 61 13.13 5.82 -20.45
N GLN A 62 12.24 6.80 -20.29
CA GLN A 62 11.30 6.88 -19.16
C GLN A 62 10.38 5.68 -19.04
N GLU A 63 9.95 5.05 -20.14
CA GLU A 63 9.10 3.87 -20.10
C GLU A 63 9.85 2.67 -19.53
N HIS A 64 11.10 2.49 -19.95
CA HIS A 64 11.98 1.44 -19.44
C HIS A 64 12.29 1.62 -17.96
N VAL A 65 12.69 2.83 -17.56
CA VAL A 65 12.97 3.19 -16.14
C VAL A 65 11.73 2.96 -15.29
N LYS A 66 10.56 3.40 -15.75
CA LYS A 66 9.29 3.21 -15.05
C LYS A 66 8.96 1.73 -14.84
N LYS A 67 9.17 0.89 -15.86
CA LYS A 67 8.95 -0.56 -15.77
C LYS A 67 9.86 -1.22 -14.75
N LEU A 68 11.14 -0.88 -14.72
CA LEU A 68 12.11 -1.37 -13.74
C LEU A 68 11.69 -0.98 -12.32
N PHE A 69 11.39 0.30 -12.12
CA PHE A 69 10.95 0.82 -10.84
C PHE A 69 9.63 0.15 -10.37
N GLU A 70 8.62 0.05 -11.22
CA GLU A 70 7.33 -0.55 -10.84
C GLU A 70 7.45 -2.03 -10.47
N ASN A 71 8.33 -2.77 -11.14
CA ASN A 71 8.62 -4.17 -10.82
C ASN A 71 9.28 -4.29 -9.43
N TRP A 72 10.27 -3.44 -9.16
CA TRP A 72 10.92 -3.40 -7.86
C TRP A 72 9.94 -2.97 -6.77
N TRP A 73 9.19 -1.88 -6.97
CA TRP A 73 8.20 -1.36 -6.05
C TRP A 73 7.14 -2.41 -5.68
N ARG A 74 6.66 -3.16 -6.66
CA ARG A 74 5.72 -4.26 -6.44
C ARG A 74 6.29 -5.36 -5.56
N LYS A 75 7.58 -5.68 -5.72
CA LYS A 75 8.26 -6.65 -4.86
C LYS A 75 8.37 -6.13 -3.42
N GLN A 76 8.74 -4.86 -3.24
CA GLN A 76 8.77 -4.24 -1.92
C GLN A 76 7.38 -4.23 -1.26
N ALA A 77 6.36 -3.76 -1.98
CA ALA A 77 4.99 -3.76 -1.50
C ALA A 77 4.52 -5.16 -1.10
N LYS A 78 4.79 -6.16 -1.92
CA LYS A 78 4.40 -7.55 -1.62
C LYS A 78 5.10 -8.08 -0.37
N SER A 79 6.40 -7.84 -0.25
CA SER A 79 7.20 -8.30 0.89
C SER A 79 6.69 -7.73 2.20
N ILE A 80 6.56 -6.41 2.29
CA ILE A 80 6.13 -5.75 3.53
C ILE A 80 4.67 -6.07 3.88
N LEU A 81 3.78 -6.13 2.89
CA LEU A 81 2.37 -6.41 3.16
C LEU A 81 2.14 -7.86 3.57
N ILE A 82 2.90 -8.82 3.06
CA ILE A 82 2.90 -10.20 3.58
C ILE A 82 3.38 -10.23 5.03
N GLU A 83 4.45 -9.51 5.35
CA GLU A 83 4.95 -9.39 6.73
C GLU A 83 3.89 -8.80 7.66
N ARG A 84 3.22 -7.71 7.25
CA ARG A 84 2.18 -7.08 8.06
C ARG A 84 0.93 -7.95 8.19
N VAL A 85 0.55 -8.68 7.14
CA VAL A 85 -0.53 -9.69 7.22
C VAL A 85 -0.17 -10.76 8.24
N ARG A 86 1.05 -11.31 8.20
CA ARG A 86 1.52 -12.32 9.18
C ARG A 86 1.52 -11.79 10.61
N TYR A 87 1.89 -10.53 10.81
CA TYR A 87 1.89 -9.89 12.12
C TYR A 87 0.48 -9.78 12.71
N TRP A 88 -0.51 -9.40 11.90
CA TRP A 88 -1.90 -9.22 12.35
C TRP A 88 -2.74 -10.49 12.27
N TYR A 89 -2.32 -11.48 11.50
CA TYR A 89 -3.07 -12.71 11.25
C TYR A 89 -3.50 -13.48 12.51
N PRO A 90 -2.69 -13.63 13.58
CA PRO A 90 -3.10 -14.36 14.80
C PRO A 90 -4.40 -13.85 15.43
N ILE A 91 -4.77 -12.60 15.14
CA ILE A 91 -6.02 -12.00 15.67
C ILE A 91 -7.26 -12.68 15.06
N VAL A 92 -7.18 -13.11 13.80
CA VAL A 92 -8.29 -13.75 13.08
C VAL A 92 -8.14 -15.27 12.99
N GLU A 93 -6.92 -15.79 13.03
CA GLU A 93 -6.61 -17.22 13.00
C GLU A 93 -7.38 -18.01 14.09
N LYS A 94 -7.43 -17.48 15.30
CA LYS A 94 -8.16 -18.09 16.45
C LYS A 94 -9.65 -18.29 16.22
N TYR A 95 -10.21 -17.66 15.18
CA TYR A 95 -11.61 -17.84 14.75
C TYR A 95 -11.73 -18.74 13.51
N GLY A 96 -10.68 -19.47 13.15
CA GLY A 96 -10.69 -20.43 12.04
C GLY A 96 -10.46 -19.82 10.66
N VAL A 97 -10.00 -18.56 10.59
CA VAL A 97 -9.63 -17.95 9.30
C VAL A 97 -8.29 -18.54 8.85
N GLU A 98 -8.23 -19.07 7.64
CA GLU A 98 -6.98 -19.51 7.04
C GLU A 98 -6.10 -18.33 6.60
N MET A 99 -4.76 -18.54 6.50
CA MET A 99 -3.85 -17.51 6.02
C MET A 99 -4.21 -17.06 4.60
N PRO A 100 -4.60 -15.80 4.41
CA PRO A 100 -5.05 -15.35 3.10
C PRO A 100 -3.92 -15.20 2.09
N LYS A 101 -4.23 -15.41 0.82
CA LYS A 101 -3.36 -15.05 -0.29
C LYS A 101 -3.27 -13.53 -0.42
N VAL A 102 -2.04 -13.00 -0.51
CA VAL A 102 -1.80 -11.56 -0.65
C VAL A 102 -1.49 -11.22 -2.11
N SER A 103 -2.21 -10.27 -2.67
CA SER A 103 -1.96 -9.73 -3.99
C SER A 103 -1.85 -8.20 -3.99
N ILE A 104 -1.15 -7.65 -4.99
CA ILE A 104 -0.91 -6.21 -5.15
C ILE A 104 -1.47 -5.76 -6.49
N ARG A 105 -2.35 -4.75 -6.47
CA ARG A 105 -2.94 -4.17 -7.67
C ARG A 105 -2.90 -2.64 -7.62
N LYS A 106 -2.79 -1.98 -8.76
CA LYS A 106 -3.08 -0.53 -8.86
C LYS A 106 -4.59 -0.35 -8.79
N MET A 107 -5.06 0.23 -7.70
CA MET A 107 -6.49 0.50 -7.48
C MET A 107 -6.74 2.00 -7.42
N LYS A 108 -7.85 2.45 -7.99
CA LYS A 108 -8.19 3.89 -8.09
C LYS A 108 -8.86 4.44 -6.83
N THR A 109 -9.59 3.60 -6.10
CA THR A 109 -10.53 4.06 -5.06
C THR A 109 -10.41 3.33 -3.73
N LEU A 110 -9.58 2.29 -3.63
CA LEU A 110 -9.46 1.46 -2.45
C LEU A 110 -7.99 1.29 -2.05
N TRP A 111 -7.74 1.22 -0.75
CA TRP A 111 -6.43 0.85 -0.21
C TRP A 111 -6.26 -0.67 -0.07
N GLY A 112 -7.36 -1.38 0.14
CA GLY A 112 -7.41 -2.82 0.24
C GLY A 112 -8.76 -3.38 -0.20
N SER A 113 -8.84 -4.68 -0.33
CA SER A 113 -10.09 -5.42 -0.46
C SER A 113 -9.90 -6.86 -0.01
N CYS A 114 -10.88 -7.38 0.72
CA CYS A 114 -10.95 -8.76 1.16
C CYS A 114 -11.92 -9.55 0.27
N SER A 115 -11.52 -10.77 -0.08
CA SER A 115 -12.40 -11.75 -0.73
C SER A 115 -12.44 -13.02 0.13
N VAL A 116 -13.51 -13.13 0.93
CA VAL A 116 -13.72 -14.29 1.81
C VAL A 116 -13.80 -15.58 0.99
N ALA A 117 -14.57 -15.56 -0.12
CA ALA A 117 -14.75 -16.72 -0.99
C ALA A 117 -13.46 -17.26 -1.60
N HIS A 118 -12.46 -16.40 -1.82
CA HIS A 118 -11.18 -16.79 -2.42
C HIS A 118 -10.04 -16.85 -1.40
N GLN A 119 -10.32 -16.67 -0.11
CA GLN A 119 -9.30 -16.57 0.94
C GLN A 119 -8.14 -15.66 0.52
N ALA A 120 -8.47 -14.43 0.11
CA ALA A 120 -7.51 -13.52 -0.47
C ALA A 120 -7.73 -12.07 -0.02
N VAL A 121 -6.62 -11.36 0.17
CA VAL A 121 -6.60 -9.90 0.33
C VAL A 121 -5.80 -9.27 -0.80
N THR A 122 -6.31 -8.18 -1.33
CA THR A 122 -5.64 -7.39 -2.36
C THR A 122 -5.36 -6.01 -1.80
N PHE A 123 -4.11 -5.55 -1.88
CA PHE A 123 -3.71 -4.22 -1.44
C PHE A 123 -3.34 -3.34 -2.62
N ASN A 124 -3.53 -2.04 -2.42
CA ASN A 124 -3.16 -1.04 -3.42
C ASN A 124 -1.63 -0.96 -3.55
N PHE A 125 -1.17 -0.94 -4.80
CA PHE A 125 0.24 -0.75 -5.18
C PHE A 125 0.88 0.48 -4.50
N TYR A 126 0.10 1.53 -4.27
CA TYR A 126 0.57 2.79 -3.66
C TYR A 126 0.49 2.80 -2.13
N LEU A 127 -0.05 1.75 -1.49
CA LEU A 127 -0.23 1.73 -0.04
C LEU A 127 1.09 1.89 0.73
N ILE A 128 2.20 1.37 0.21
CA ILE A 128 3.52 1.52 0.86
C ILE A 128 4.13 2.93 0.79
N LYS A 129 3.43 3.89 0.16
CA LYS A 129 3.77 5.30 0.34
C LYS A 129 3.40 5.79 1.75
N ALA A 130 2.37 5.24 2.35
CA ALA A 130 1.91 5.59 3.68
C ALA A 130 2.88 5.12 4.78
N ARG A 131 2.83 5.78 5.95
CA ARG A 131 3.57 5.34 7.14
C ARG A 131 3.06 3.99 7.64
N MET A 132 3.93 3.24 8.29
CA MET A 132 3.64 1.88 8.78
C MET A 132 2.36 1.78 9.62
N PRO A 133 2.03 2.69 10.56
CA PRO A 133 0.78 2.60 11.31
C PRO A 133 -0.48 2.63 10.44
N TYR A 134 -0.45 3.35 9.31
CA TYR A 134 -1.59 3.44 8.38
C TYR A 134 -1.69 2.21 7.49
N ILE A 135 -0.54 1.63 7.10
CA ILE A 135 -0.48 0.32 6.44
C ILE A 135 -1.09 -0.74 7.34
N ASP A 136 -0.73 -0.76 8.62
CA ASP A 136 -1.27 -1.67 9.63
C ASP A 136 -2.79 -1.55 9.78
N TYR A 137 -3.30 -0.33 9.75
CA TYR A 137 -4.75 -0.10 9.79
C TYR A 137 -5.45 -0.77 8.59
N VAL A 138 -4.93 -0.57 7.37
CA VAL A 138 -5.52 -1.19 6.18
C VAL A 138 -5.43 -2.70 6.24
N VAL A 139 -4.27 -3.24 6.65
CA VAL A 139 -4.07 -4.70 6.77
C VAL A 139 -5.05 -5.31 7.77
N LEU A 140 -5.14 -4.73 8.98
CA LEU A 140 -6.08 -5.24 9.99
C LEU A 140 -7.53 -5.10 9.54
N HIS A 141 -7.90 -3.97 8.90
CA HIS A 141 -9.22 -3.74 8.36
C HIS A 141 -9.65 -4.86 7.38
N GLU A 142 -8.77 -5.21 6.44
CA GLU A 142 -9.05 -6.26 5.46
C GLU A 142 -9.09 -7.66 6.11
N LEU A 143 -8.28 -7.92 7.12
CA LEU A 143 -8.33 -9.19 7.86
C LEU A 143 -9.63 -9.34 8.66
N VAL A 144 -10.14 -8.26 9.26
CA VAL A 144 -11.41 -8.27 10.02
C VAL A 144 -12.61 -8.60 9.11
N HIS A 145 -12.53 -8.31 7.81
CA HIS A 145 -13.57 -8.67 6.86
C HIS A 145 -13.77 -10.18 6.69
N PHE A 146 -12.80 -11.03 7.03
CA PHE A 146 -13.00 -12.48 7.07
C PHE A 146 -13.99 -12.91 8.15
N LEU A 147 -14.10 -12.13 9.24
CA LEU A 147 -15.05 -12.39 10.34
C LEU A 147 -16.35 -11.61 10.16
N TYR A 148 -16.26 -10.39 9.67
CA TYR A 148 -17.37 -9.46 9.53
C TYR A 148 -17.34 -8.83 8.11
N PRO A 149 -18.04 -9.43 7.13
CA PRO A 149 -18.01 -8.95 5.74
C PRO A 149 -18.49 -7.50 5.58
N ASN A 150 -19.38 -7.04 6.47
CA ASN A 150 -19.94 -5.70 6.44
C ASN A 150 -19.37 -4.85 7.58
N HIS A 151 -19.29 -3.53 7.37
CA HIS A 151 -18.87 -2.54 8.38
C HIS A 151 -19.95 -2.34 9.48
N SER A 152 -20.36 -3.44 10.13
CA SER A 152 -21.35 -3.47 11.20
C SER A 152 -20.77 -2.93 12.53
N LYS A 153 -21.62 -2.80 13.56
CA LYS A 153 -21.17 -2.49 14.92
C LYS A 153 -20.15 -3.51 15.43
N HIS A 154 -20.31 -4.79 15.09
CA HIS A 154 -19.40 -5.86 15.48
C HIS A 154 -18.03 -5.72 14.80
N PHE A 155 -18.01 -5.36 13.51
CA PHE A 155 -16.77 -5.03 12.78
C PHE A 155 -15.97 -3.95 13.51
N TYR A 156 -16.63 -2.80 13.78
CA TYR A 156 -15.95 -1.67 14.42
C TYR A 156 -15.59 -1.93 15.88
N ALA A 157 -16.39 -2.70 16.63
CA ALA A 157 -16.05 -3.12 17.98
C ALA A 157 -14.80 -4.00 18.00
N PHE A 158 -14.74 -4.98 17.08
CA PHE A 158 -13.58 -5.86 16.93
C PHE A 158 -12.32 -5.06 16.56
N LEU A 159 -12.44 -4.20 15.56
CA LEU A 159 -11.33 -3.33 15.12
C LEU A 159 -10.83 -2.42 16.27
N SER A 160 -11.74 -1.80 17.03
CA SER A 160 -11.40 -0.94 18.17
C SER A 160 -10.71 -1.67 19.30
N ASN A 161 -11.06 -2.94 19.55
CA ASN A 161 -10.41 -3.74 20.57
C ASN A 161 -8.94 -4.05 20.24
N HIS A 162 -8.58 -4.14 18.96
CA HIS A 162 -7.23 -4.49 18.53
C HIS A 162 -6.41 -3.29 18.06
N MET A 163 -7.08 -2.21 17.68
CA MET A 163 -6.47 -0.96 17.23
C MET A 163 -7.35 0.22 17.68
N PRO A 164 -7.26 0.65 18.95
CA PRO A 164 -8.13 1.69 19.51
C PRO A 164 -8.09 3.03 18.75
N ASP A 165 -6.93 3.34 18.16
CA ASP A 165 -6.66 4.57 17.39
C ASP A 165 -6.97 4.46 15.89
N TRP A 166 -7.71 3.41 15.46
CA TRP A 166 -8.00 3.17 14.05
C TRP A 166 -8.70 4.34 13.33
N LYS A 167 -9.53 5.11 14.05
CA LYS A 167 -10.25 6.27 13.48
C LYS A 167 -9.28 7.39 13.09
N GLU A 168 -8.30 7.63 13.95
CA GLU A 168 -7.24 8.61 13.70
C GLU A 168 -6.38 8.17 12.51
N ARG A 169 -5.95 6.91 12.49
CA ARG A 169 -5.17 6.35 11.37
C ARG A 169 -5.92 6.45 10.05
N LYS A 170 -7.22 6.11 10.07
CA LYS A 170 -8.09 6.26 8.90
C LYS A 170 -8.17 7.70 8.44
N LEU A 171 -8.38 8.65 9.35
CA LEU A 171 -8.49 10.06 9.03
C LEU A 171 -7.23 10.59 8.36
N VAL A 172 -6.06 10.29 8.92
CA VAL A 172 -4.77 10.70 8.36
C VAL A 172 -4.56 10.08 6.99
N LEU A 173 -4.81 8.77 6.83
CA LEU A 173 -4.69 8.10 5.54
C LEU A 173 -5.60 8.72 4.47
N ASP A 174 -6.84 9.07 4.84
CA ASP A 174 -7.79 9.72 3.94
C ASP A 174 -7.33 11.15 3.56
N GLN A 175 -6.67 11.87 4.47
CA GLN A 175 -6.10 13.22 4.23
C GLN A 175 -4.84 13.15 3.35
N ASP A 176 -3.94 12.22 3.64
CA ASP A 176 -2.70 12.03 2.88
C ASP A 176 -3.00 11.70 1.41
N VAL A 177 -4.10 10.99 1.15
CA VAL A 177 -4.59 10.72 -0.22
C VAL A 177 -5.00 11.99 -0.95
N VAL A 178 -5.61 12.95 -0.25
CA VAL A 178 -6.02 14.25 -0.83
C VAL A 178 -4.80 15.09 -1.20
N HIS A 179 -3.69 14.93 -0.49
CA HIS A 179 -2.45 15.71 -0.70
C HIS A 179 -1.39 15.00 -1.54
N GLY A 180 -1.71 13.88 -2.20
CA GLY A 180 -0.84 13.22 -3.18
C GLY A 180 0.27 12.37 -2.56
N LEU A 181 -0.13 11.42 -1.70
CA LEU A 181 0.79 10.32 -1.34
C LEU A 181 1.58 9.84 -2.53
#